data_a5d7a83c8948c220424b534199d2645d
#
_entry.id   a5d7a83c8948c220424b534199d2645d
#
_cell.length_a   1.000
_cell.length_b   1.000
_cell.length_c   1.000
_cell.angle_alpha   90.00
_cell.angle_beta   90.00
_cell.angle_gamma   90.00
#
_symmetry.space_group_name_H-M   'P 1'
#
loop_
_entity.id
_entity.type
_entity.pdbx_description
1 polymer ?
#
loop_
_entity_poly.entity_id
_entity_poly.type
_entity_poly.pdbx_seq_one_letter_code
_entity_poly.pdbx_strand_id
1 'polypeptide(L)' 'MSKEEIRFNLDEEYIKLQDLMKATGIASTGGMAKVVIQNGKVNVNGEVCTMRGKKMRPGDVAEYDGYRVIVE' A
#
# COMPACT_ATOMS: atom_id res chain seq x y z
N MET A 1 9.55 14.28 -10.47
CA MET A 1 10.18 13.95 -9.20
C MET A 1 10.06 12.46 -8.94
N SER A 2 11.09 11.86 -8.40
CA SER A 2 11.06 10.44 -8.09
C SER A 2 10.24 10.19 -6.83
N LYS A 3 9.52 9.07 -6.82
CA LYS A 3 8.80 8.63 -5.63
C LYS A 3 9.79 8.03 -4.64
N GLU A 4 9.50 8.20 -3.36
CA GLU A 4 10.29 7.57 -2.31
C GLU A 4 9.91 6.10 -2.22
N GLU A 5 10.89 5.21 -2.32
CA GLU A 5 10.67 3.77 -2.26
C GLU A 5 10.80 3.25 -0.85
N ILE A 6 9.86 2.41 -0.48
CA ILE A 6 9.88 1.69 0.80
C ILE A 6 9.79 0.21 0.47
N ARG A 7 10.72 -0.58 0.98
CA ARG A 7 10.70 -2.02 0.81
C ARG A 7 10.16 -2.67 2.07
N PHE A 8 9.16 -3.50 1.91
CA PHE A 8 8.51 -4.18 3.01
C PHE A 8 8.75 -5.68 2.91
N ASN A 9 9.49 -6.22 3.86
CA ASN A 9 9.76 -7.67 3.92
C ASN A 9 8.57 -8.37 4.54
N LEU A 10 7.86 -9.12 3.72
CA LEU A 10 6.70 -9.88 4.14
C LEU A 10 7.15 -11.27 4.60
N ASP A 11 6.85 -11.63 5.84
CA ASP A 11 7.16 -12.96 6.38
C ASP A 11 5.91 -13.84 6.46
N GLU A 12 4.84 -13.43 5.80
CA GLU A 12 3.59 -14.17 5.68
C GLU A 12 3.25 -14.36 4.22
N GLU A 13 2.16 -15.05 3.92
CA GLU A 13 1.75 -15.30 2.54
C GLU A 13 1.30 -14.02 1.85
N TYR A 14 0.62 -13.15 2.59
CA TYR A 14 0.16 -11.85 2.07
C TYR A 14 -0.07 -10.88 3.22
N ILE A 15 -0.23 -9.60 2.88
CA ILE A 15 -0.66 -8.57 3.80
C ILE A 15 -1.76 -7.76 3.12
N LYS A 16 -2.79 -7.38 3.86
CA LYS A 16 -3.85 -6.52 3.29
C LYS A 16 -3.31 -5.13 3.00
N LEU A 17 -3.80 -4.51 1.93
CA LEU A 17 -3.33 -3.19 1.50
C LEU A 17 -3.40 -2.16 2.63
N GLN A 18 -4.52 -2.09 3.36
CA GLN A 18 -4.65 -1.14 4.47
C GLN A 18 -3.59 -1.38 5.56
N ASP A 19 -3.30 -2.64 5.84
CA ASP A 19 -2.32 -3.00 6.86
C ASP A 19 -0.90 -2.68 6.39
N LEU A 20 -0.62 -2.87 5.10
CA LEU A 20 0.66 -2.51 4.51
C LEU A 20 0.92 -1.00 4.62
N MET A 21 -0.08 -0.20 4.31
CA MET A 21 0.04 1.26 4.38
C MET A 21 0.28 1.73 5.82
N LYS A 22 -0.40 1.11 6.77
CA LYS A 22 -0.21 1.41 8.19
C LYS A 22 1.17 0.96 8.67
N ALA A 23 1.58 -0.26 8.31
CA ALA A 23 2.85 -0.83 8.75
C ALA A 23 4.05 -0.03 8.24
N THR A 24 3.96 0.51 7.03
CA THR A 24 5.03 1.30 6.43
C THR A 24 4.99 2.78 6.84
N GLY A 25 3.91 3.20 7.50
CA GLY A 25 3.77 4.59 7.95
C GLY A 25 3.31 5.57 6.88
N ILE A 26 3.01 5.12 5.65
CA ILE A 26 2.50 6.05 4.63
C ILE A 26 1.05 6.45 4.91
N ALA A 27 0.34 5.68 5.73
CA ALA A 27 -0.90 6.11 6.34
C ALA A 27 -0.71 6.04 7.86
N SER A 28 -1.07 7.10 8.57
CA SER A 28 -0.80 7.19 10.00
C SER A 28 -1.71 6.27 10.82
N THR A 29 -2.90 5.95 10.31
CA THR A 29 -3.84 5.05 10.98
C THR A 29 -4.51 4.13 9.97
N GLY A 30 -5.11 3.03 10.47
CA GLY A 30 -5.93 2.16 9.62
C GLY A 30 -7.15 2.88 9.06
N GLY A 31 -7.73 3.81 9.82
CA GLY A 31 -8.86 4.61 9.35
C GLY A 31 -8.48 5.52 8.19
N MET A 32 -7.31 6.15 8.26
CA MET A 32 -6.81 6.96 7.15
C MET A 32 -6.55 6.10 5.91
N ALA A 33 -5.92 4.93 6.09
CA ALA A 33 -5.68 4.01 5.00
C ALA A 33 -6.98 3.63 4.30
N LYS A 34 -8.00 3.28 5.07
CA LYS A 34 -9.33 2.95 4.54
C LYS A 34 -9.89 4.08 3.67
N VAL A 35 -9.84 5.31 4.19
CA VAL A 35 -10.41 6.48 3.49
C VAL A 35 -9.69 6.73 2.17
N VAL A 36 -8.36 6.77 2.17
CA VAL A 36 -7.61 7.10 0.96
C VAL A 36 -7.71 5.98 -0.08
N ILE A 37 -7.78 4.72 0.35
CA ILE A 37 -7.97 3.60 -0.57
C ILE A 37 -9.35 3.70 -1.23
N GLN A 38 -10.40 3.89 -0.44
CA GLN A 38 -11.76 3.93 -0.95
C GLN A 38 -12.01 5.16 -1.84
N ASN A 39 -11.25 6.23 -1.65
CA ASN A 39 -11.35 7.43 -2.47
C ASN A 39 -10.53 7.37 -3.76
N GLY A 40 -9.92 6.22 -4.07
CA GLY A 40 -9.16 6.05 -5.29
C GLY A 40 -7.82 6.75 -5.31
N LYS A 41 -7.24 7.02 -4.15
CA LYS A 41 -5.95 7.71 -4.02
C LYS A 41 -4.75 6.77 -4.09
N VAL A 42 -4.99 5.46 -4.06
CA VAL A 42 -3.94 4.45 -3.98
C VAL A 42 -3.91 3.62 -5.26
N ASN A 43 -2.73 3.44 -5.81
CA ASN A 43 -2.52 2.57 -6.95
C ASN A 43 -1.82 1.28 -6.49
N VAL A 44 -2.23 0.16 -7.09
CA VAL A 44 -1.57 -1.12 -6.89
C VAL A 44 -1.14 -1.64 -8.25
N ASN A 45 0.15 -1.87 -8.42
CA ASN A 45 0.72 -2.35 -9.68
C ASN A 45 0.31 -1.46 -10.87
N GLY A 46 0.25 -0.15 -10.63
CA GLY A 46 -0.04 0.83 -11.67
C GLY A 46 -1.51 1.12 -11.91
N GLU A 47 -2.41 0.49 -11.16
CA GLU A 47 -3.86 0.68 -11.32
C GLU A 47 -4.48 1.15 -10.03
N VAL A 48 -5.49 2.02 -10.12
CA VAL A 48 -6.24 2.48 -8.96
C VAL A 48 -6.89 1.28 -8.27
N CYS A 49 -6.69 1.17 -6.95
CA CYS A 49 -7.28 0.12 -6.15
C CYS A 49 -8.12 0.75 -5.04
N THR A 50 -9.40 0.39 -4.99
CA THR A 50 -10.32 0.90 -3.96
C THR A 50 -10.63 -0.15 -2.90
N MET A 51 -10.00 -1.31 -2.98
CA MET A 51 -10.22 -2.43 -2.06
C MET A 51 -9.21 -2.41 -0.93
N ARG A 52 -9.65 -1.99 0.26
CA ARG A 52 -8.76 -1.93 1.44
C ARG A 52 -8.25 -3.31 1.86
N GLY A 53 -8.99 -4.34 1.53
CA GLY A 53 -8.61 -5.72 1.84
C GLY A 53 -7.84 -6.43 0.75
N LYS A 54 -7.35 -5.69 -0.26
CA LYS A 54 -6.55 -6.27 -1.33
C LYS A 54 -5.35 -7.01 -0.75
N LYS A 55 -5.22 -8.29 -1.11
CA LYS A 55 -4.09 -9.11 -0.65
C LYS A 55 -2.83 -8.76 -1.44
N MET A 56 -1.85 -8.22 -0.74
CA MET A 56 -0.56 -7.84 -1.30
C MET A 56 0.44 -8.96 -1.03
N ARG A 57 1.08 -9.44 -2.08
CA ARG A 57 2.06 -10.53 -2.03
C ARG A 57 3.42 -10.04 -2.48
N PRO A 58 4.50 -10.80 -2.22
CA PRO A 58 5.82 -10.41 -2.73
C PRO A 58 5.77 -10.14 -4.23
N GLY A 59 6.33 -9.01 -4.64
CA GLY A 59 6.28 -8.54 -6.01
C GLY A 59 5.21 -7.48 -6.27
N ASP A 60 4.24 -7.33 -5.38
CA ASP A 60 3.22 -6.29 -5.53
C ASP A 60 3.75 -4.94 -5.06
N VAL A 61 3.25 -3.87 -5.71
CA VAL A 61 3.69 -2.51 -5.44
C VAL A 61 2.47 -1.64 -5.18
N ALA A 62 2.48 -0.90 -4.07
CA ALA A 62 1.45 0.07 -3.75
C ALA A 62 2.05 1.48 -3.83
N GLU A 63 1.28 2.43 -4.38
CA GLU A 63 1.72 3.82 -4.51
C GLU A 63 0.68 4.76 -3.93
N TYR A 64 1.13 5.71 -3.10
CA TYR A 64 0.28 6.71 -2.49
C TYR A 64 1.12 7.92 -2.06
N ASP A 65 0.66 9.12 -2.42
CA ASP A 65 1.19 10.39 -1.91
C ASP A 65 2.73 10.51 -2.01
N GLY A 66 3.28 10.14 -3.17
CA GLY A 66 4.72 10.23 -3.40
C GLY A 66 5.53 9.08 -2.86
N TYR A 67 4.87 8.07 -2.29
CA TYR A 67 5.54 6.86 -1.80
C TYR A 67 5.24 5.67 -2.68
N ARG A 68 6.22 4.80 -2.78
CA ARG A 68 6.09 3.55 -3.51
C ARG A 68 6.55 2.42 -2.60
N VAL A 69 5.62 1.55 -2.22
CA VAL A 69 5.90 0.42 -1.33
C VAL A 69 6.03 -0.84 -2.15
N ILE A 70 7.17 -1.50 -2.06
CA ILE A 70 7.43 -2.76 -2.76
C ILE A 70 7.40 -3.88 -1.73
N VAL A 71 6.51 -4.86 -1.94
CA VAL A 71 6.42 -6.03 -1.07
C VAL A 71 7.46 -7.05 -1.53
N GLU A 72 8.26 -7.53 -0.59
CA GLU A 72 9.32 -8.49 -0.86
C GLU A 72 9.18 -9.78 -0.07
#